data_8056507624380a2ebce267ccd3f69bd1
#
_entry.id   8056507624380a2ebce267ccd3f69bd1
#
_cell.length_a   1.000
_cell.length_b   1.000
_cell.length_c   1.000
_cell.angle_alpha   90.00
_cell.angle_beta   90.00
_cell.angle_gamma   90.00
#
_symmetry.space_group_name_H-M   'P 1'
#
loop_
_entity.id
_entity.type
_entity.pdbx_description
1 polymer ?
#
loop_
_entity_poly.entity_id
_entity_poly.type
_entity_poly.pdbx_seq_one_letter_code
_entity_poly.pdbx_strand_id
1 'polypeptide(L)'
;ASAVEFRGEVQVLDTQYPLSSGSVRLSGYLEQYIQNSIENWNKGVVPYPRFVEFFRTGRPQFALGEMWGKAVRSGCMFYRYTRDPELKKIMTDTVRDLLSTERANGSISCMPVEMQPDSGGGDLWERKYVLLGLEEYYEHVEADPEVLACMIRQADCLVSQIGEPPKTPITELGWSPNHIESSTLLEPIMRLYKLTGYPRYLEFARYIVEVGGGSKGYNLFQQALDNVPPHKMGGPYPKAYEMMSLFEGLVEYYRVTGNPRWKEAAQNLYRNIRTQEITLIGNAGGDQPYHPNVFGEAWDHTAFEQTNPDITRMMETCVGVTWLKFCSQLLRLEGDCTPADDIEKYIYNGLLGAMKPTGDGFSYVNLLNGEKVTNHGW
;
A
#
# COMPACT_ATOMS: atom_id res chain seq x y z
N ALA A 1 9.44 24.60 -9.13
CA ALA A 1 8.73 23.94 -8.05
C ALA A 1 9.51 24.15 -6.78
N SER A 2 8.87 24.65 -5.72
CA SER A 2 9.48 24.75 -4.39
C SER A 2 9.83 23.33 -3.92
N ALA A 3 11.01 23.18 -3.34
CA ALA A 3 11.41 21.91 -2.75
C ALA A 3 10.45 21.54 -1.63
N VAL A 4 10.11 20.25 -1.51
CA VAL A 4 9.31 19.75 -0.40
C VAL A 4 10.12 19.87 0.89
N GLU A 5 9.51 20.50 1.90
CA GLU A 5 10.12 20.65 3.22
C GLU A 5 9.64 19.53 4.14
N PHE A 6 10.57 18.83 4.78
CA PHE A 6 10.29 17.81 5.79
C PHE A 6 10.62 18.38 7.17
N ARG A 7 9.61 18.50 8.04
CA ARG A 7 9.71 19.13 9.36
C ARG A 7 9.74 18.15 10.51
N GLY A 8 9.40 16.91 10.28
CA GLY A 8 9.44 15.86 11.29
C GLY A 8 10.87 15.40 11.57
N GLU A 9 11.20 15.18 12.82
CA GLU A 9 12.50 14.62 13.20
C GLU A 9 12.60 13.16 12.80
N VAL A 10 13.72 12.80 12.16
CA VAL A 10 14.03 11.44 11.72
C VAL A 10 15.33 11.01 12.38
N GLN A 11 15.32 9.88 13.08
CA GLN A 11 16.47 9.36 13.80
C GLN A 11 17.39 8.52 12.92
N VAL A 12 16.84 7.91 11.87
CA VAL A 12 17.58 7.02 10.95
C VAL A 12 17.38 7.50 9.53
N LEU A 13 18.49 7.79 8.87
CA LEU A 13 18.49 8.13 7.44
C LEU A 13 18.65 6.86 6.60
N ASP A 14 18.05 6.88 5.42
CA ASP A 14 18.27 5.83 4.44
C ASP A 14 19.72 5.83 3.95
N THR A 15 20.24 4.69 3.57
CA THR A 15 21.56 4.57 2.96
C THR A 15 21.51 4.79 1.45
N GLN A 16 20.35 4.59 0.84
CA GLN A 16 20.12 4.81 -0.59
C GLN A 16 18.85 5.65 -0.80
N TYR A 17 18.92 6.51 -1.80
CA TYR A 17 17.82 7.39 -2.16
C TYR A 17 17.48 7.21 -3.64
N PRO A 18 16.19 7.33 -4.01
CA PRO A 18 15.80 7.38 -5.41
C PRO A 18 16.51 8.54 -6.12
N LEU A 19 16.87 8.31 -7.37
CA LEU A 19 17.42 9.38 -8.21
C LEU A 19 16.39 10.47 -8.43
N SER A 20 16.87 11.67 -8.77
CA SER A 20 16.00 12.82 -8.99
C SER A 20 15.03 12.58 -10.17
N SER A 21 13.88 13.25 -10.09
CA SER A 21 12.82 13.14 -11.09
C SER A 21 13.34 13.41 -12.50
N GLY A 22 13.01 12.53 -13.44
CA GLY A 22 13.40 12.63 -14.84
C GLY A 22 14.85 12.32 -15.17
N SER A 23 15.67 11.90 -14.17
CA SER A 23 17.09 11.58 -14.40
C SER A 23 17.36 10.15 -14.86
N VAL A 24 16.37 9.26 -14.73
CA VAL A 24 16.48 7.86 -15.18
C VAL A 24 15.85 7.72 -16.56
N ARG A 25 16.54 7.02 -17.44
CA ARG A 25 16.06 6.67 -18.78
C ARG A 25 16.30 5.19 -19.00
N LEU A 26 15.24 4.45 -19.27
CA LEU A 26 15.33 3.07 -19.69
C LEU A 26 15.21 2.96 -21.20
N SER A 27 15.55 1.79 -21.74
CA SER A 27 15.35 1.46 -23.15
C SER A 27 15.01 -0.03 -23.28
N GLY A 28 14.49 -0.41 -24.44
CA GLY A 28 14.14 -1.79 -24.73
C GLY A 28 12.88 -2.27 -24.02
N TYR A 29 12.93 -3.50 -23.52
CA TYR A 29 11.74 -4.24 -23.07
C TYR A 29 10.99 -3.58 -21.92
N LEU A 30 11.70 -3.19 -20.86
CA LEU A 30 11.06 -2.54 -19.70
C LEU A 30 10.46 -1.19 -20.07
N GLU A 31 11.16 -0.40 -20.88
CA GLU A 31 10.67 0.89 -21.33
C GLU A 31 9.37 0.74 -22.10
N GLN A 32 9.27 -0.27 -22.96
CA GLN A 32 8.06 -0.50 -23.72
C GLN A 32 6.86 -0.83 -22.81
N TYR A 33 7.04 -1.65 -21.78
CA TYR A 33 5.98 -1.92 -20.79
C TYR A 33 5.56 -0.67 -20.03
N ILE A 34 6.53 0.17 -19.64
CA ILE A 34 6.25 1.41 -18.93
C ILE A 34 5.42 2.35 -19.82
N GLN A 35 5.85 2.60 -21.07
CA GLN A 35 5.14 3.50 -21.99
C GLN A 35 3.73 2.97 -22.30
N ASN A 36 3.58 1.68 -22.55
CA ASN A 36 2.28 1.08 -22.77
C ASN A 36 1.36 1.20 -21.56
N SER A 37 1.88 1.04 -20.36
CA SER A 37 1.11 1.22 -19.13
C SER A 37 0.68 2.68 -18.92
N ILE A 38 1.51 3.63 -19.25
CA ILE A 38 1.16 5.05 -19.17
C ILE A 38 0.04 5.36 -20.16
N GLU A 39 0.21 5.02 -21.44
CA GLU A 39 -0.71 5.39 -22.51
C GLU A 39 -2.03 4.61 -22.43
N ASN A 40 -1.95 3.31 -22.22
CA ASN A 40 -3.11 2.41 -22.33
C ASN A 40 -3.80 2.12 -20.98
N TRP A 41 -3.16 2.44 -19.84
CA TRP A 41 -3.74 2.27 -18.51
C TRP A 41 -3.99 3.62 -17.82
N ASN A 42 -2.96 4.33 -17.38
CA ASN A 42 -3.14 5.58 -16.66
C ASN A 42 -3.89 6.66 -17.44
N LYS A 43 -3.59 6.82 -18.72
CA LYS A 43 -4.28 7.78 -19.59
C LYS A 43 -5.50 7.19 -20.29
N GLY A 44 -5.50 5.88 -20.56
CA GLY A 44 -6.49 5.25 -21.43
C GLY A 44 -7.68 4.64 -20.73
N VAL A 45 -7.44 3.86 -19.65
CA VAL A 45 -8.48 3.00 -19.04
C VAL A 45 -8.95 3.51 -17.69
N VAL A 46 -8.08 4.13 -16.88
CA VAL A 46 -8.42 4.52 -15.50
C VAL A 46 -9.51 5.60 -15.50
N PRO A 47 -10.69 5.32 -14.92
CA PRO A 47 -11.82 6.25 -14.93
C PRO A 47 -11.75 7.18 -13.72
N TYR A 48 -10.79 8.10 -13.65
CA TYR A 48 -10.60 8.99 -12.51
C TYR A 48 -11.87 9.73 -12.06
N PRO A 49 -12.67 10.33 -12.93
CA PRO A 49 -13.90 11.02 -12.50
C PRO A 49 -14.90 10.08 -11.85
N ARG A 50 -14.99 8.82 -12.30
CA ARG A 50 -15.88 7.81 -11.71
C ARG A 50 -15.43 7.43 -10.29
N PHE A 51 -14.11 7.30 -10.06
CA PHE A 51 -13.61 7.02 -8.73
C PHE A 51 -13.93 8.16 -7.76
N VAL A 52 -13.74 9.40 -8.20
CA VAL A 52 -14.05 10.57 -7.38
C VAL A 52 -15.54 10.67 -7.07
N GLU A 53 -16.40 10.27 -7.98
CA GLU A 53 -17.85 10.29 -7.77
C GLU A 53 -18.31 9.41 -6.60
N PHE A 54 -17.61 8.31 -6.31
CA PHE A 54 -17.92 7.49 -5.14
C PHE A 54 -17.70 8.24 -3.82
N PHE A 55 -16.68 9.07 -3.75
CA PHE A 55 -16.46 9.95 -2.60
C PHE A 55 -17.53 11.04 -2.52
N ARG A 56 -17.94 11.60 -3.64
CA ARG A 56 -18.94 12.67 -3.71
C ARG A 56 -20.31 12.21 -3.28
N THR A 57 -20.76 11.05 -3.76
CA THR A 57 -22.08 10.50 -3.47
C THR A 57 -22.16 9.81 -2.12
N GLY A 58 -21.02 9.49 -1.49
CA GLY A 58 -21.02 8.80 -0.20
C GLY A 58 -21.62 7.40 -0.26
N ARG A 59 -21.38 6.66 -1.32
CA ARG A 59 -21.85 5.27 -1.43
C ARG A 59 -20.96 4.35 -0.62
N PRO A 60 -21.50 3.68 0.40
CA PRO A 60 -20.75 2.71 1.19
C PRO A 60 -20.57 1.42 0.38
N GLN A 61 -19.62 1.42 -0.53
CA GLN A 61 -19.30 0.29 -1.38
C GLN A 61 -17.83 -0.06 -1.22
N PHE A 62 -17.56 -1.31 -0.88
CA PHE A 62 -16.23 -1.83 -0.59
C PHE A 62 -15.23 -1.59 -1.73
N ALA A 63 -14.05 -1.20 -1.36
CA ALA A 63 -12.83 -1.13 -2.18
C ALA A 63 -12.80 -0.09 -3.31
N LEU A 64 -13.86 0.66 -3.57
CA LEU A 64 -13.86 1.60 -4.71
C LEU A 64 -12.97 2.82 -4.48
N GLY A 65 -12.90 3.31 -3.23
CA GLY A 65 -12.04 4.45 -2.89
C GLY A 65 -10.55 4.15 -2.96
N GLU A 66 -10.16 2.90 -2.70
CA GLU A 66 -8.75 2.51 -2.79
C GLU A 66 -8.20 2.61 -4.22
N MET A 67 -9.05 2.38 -5.22
CA MET A 67 -8.64 2.39 -6.63
C MET A 67 -8.15 3.77 -7.07
N TRP A 68 -8.78 4.83 -6.59
CA TRP A 68 -8.30 6.19 -6.83
C TRP A 68 -6.86 6.37 -6.36
N GLY A 69 -6.60 6.01 -5.10
CA GLY A 69 -5.27 6.18 -4.50
C GLY A 69 -4.19 5.35 -5.19
N LYS A 70 -4.50 4.10 -5.53
CA LYS A 70 -3.59 3.22 -6.27
C LYS A 70 -3.26 3.79 -7.66
N ALA A 71 -4.27 4.23 -8.39
CA ALA A 71 -4.10 4.80 -9.73
C ALA A 71 -3.30 6.11 -9.70
N VAL A 72 -3.60 7.00 -8.75
CA VAL A 72 -2.87 8.26 -8.59
C VAL A 72 -1.43 8.03 -8.17
N ARG A 73 -1.16 7.10 -7.24
CA ARG A 73 0.22 6.75 -6.89
C ARG A 73 1.02 6.33 -8.12
N SER A 74 0.48 5.43 -8.93
CA SER A 74 1.18 4.97 -10.13
C SER A 74 1.35 6.10 -11.14
N GLY A 75 0.34 6.92 -11.36
CA GLY A 75 0.43 8.09 -12.25
C GLY A 75 1.49 9.10 -11.81
N CYS A 76 1.59 9.37 -10.51
CA CYS A 76 2.62 10.25 -9.95
C CYS A 76 4.04 9.67 -10.11
N MET A 77 4.19 8.35 -9.90
CA MET A 77 5.48 7.66 -10.12
C MET A 77 5.88 7.70 -11.60
N PHE A 78 4.96 7.48 -12.51
CA PHE A 78 5.22 7.61 -13.95
C PHE A 78 5.55 9.05 -14.35
N TYR A 79 4.88 10.04 -13.77
CA TYR A 79 5.26 11.44 -13.97
C TYR A 79 6.68 11.73 -13.48
N ARG A 80 7.03 11.20 -12.33
CA ARG A 80 8.40 11.33 -11.81
C ARG A 80 9.44 10.75 -12.76
N TYR A 81 9.12 9.65 -13.42
CA TYR A 81 9.98 9.03 -14.42
C TYR A 81 10.04 9.82 -15.72
N THR A 82 8.88 10.22 -16.28
CA THR A 82 8.76 10.78 -17.63
C THR A 82 8.80 12.30 -17.69
N ARG A 83 8.32 12.98 -16.66
CA ARG A 83 8.01 14.43 -16.63
C ARG A 83 6.98 14.83 -17.71
N ASP A 84 6.12 13.90 -18.10
CA ASP A 84 5.07 14.10 -19.10
C ASP A 84 4.04 15.15 -18.63
N PRO A 85 3.89 16.30 -19.34
CA PRO A 85 2.98 17.35 -18.91
C PRO A 85 1.50 16.95 -19.00
N GLU A 86 1.13 16.04 -19.89
CA GLU A 86 -0.24 15.52 -19.98
C GLU A 86 -0.58 14.69 -18.76
N LEU A 87 0.33 13.82 -18.34
CA LEU A 87 0.15 13.01 -17.13
C LEU A 87 0.10 13.90 -15.88
N LYS A 88 0.93 14.95 -15.81
CA LYS A 88 0.84 15.95 -14.74
C LYS A 88 -0.55 16.59 -14.70
N LYS A 89 -1.09 16.96 -15.86
CA LYS A 89 -2.43 17.56 -15.94
C LYS A 89 -3.50 16.61 -15.43
N ILE A 90 -3.47 15.34 -15.84
CA ILE A 90 -4.42 14.33 -15.39
C ILE A 90 -4.34 14.16 -13.86
N MET A 91 -3.14 14.05 -13.29
CA MET A 91 -2.96 13.94 -11.85
C MET A 91 -3.46 15.17 -11.10
N THR A 92 -3.14 16.35 -11.58
CA THR A 92 -3.59 17.63 -10.99
C THR A 92 -5.11 17.75 -11.02
N ASP A 93 -5.74 17.45 -12.16
CA ASP A 93 -7.19 17.55 -12.31
C ASP A 93 -7.93 16.58 -11.37
N THR A 94 -7.48 15.33 -11.28
CA THR A 94 -8.13 14.35 -10.40
C THR A 94 -7.90 14.64 -8.91
N VAL A 95 -6.73 15.16 -8.54
CA VAL A 95 -6.47 15.59 -7.16
C VAL A 95 -7.39 16.73 -6.77
N ARG A 96 -7.52 17.77 -7.61
CA ARG A 96 -8.45 18.88 -7.35
C ARG A 96 -9.90 18.43 -7.29
N ASP A 97 -10.30 17.52 -8.15
CA ASP A 97 -11.64 16.94 -8.11
C ASP A 97 -11.89 16.21 -6.80
N LEU A 98 -10.93 15.39 -6.34
CA LEU A 98 -11.04 14.70 -5.05
C LEU A 98 -11.15 15.69 -3.87
N LEU A 99 -10.32 16.74 -3.83
CA LEU A 99 -10.36 17.73 -2.77
C LEU A 99 -11.75 18.38 -2.65
N SER A 100 -12.47 18.54 -3.77
CA SER A 100 -13.83 19.08 -3.78
C SER A 100 -14.87 18.18 -3.09
N THR A 101 -14.52 16.94 -2.78
CA THR A 101 -15.41 15.99 -2.10
C THR A 101 -15.23 15.98 -0.59
N GLU A 102 -14.32 16.80 -0.04
CA GLU A 102 -14.07 16.88 1.39
C GLU A 102 -15.34 17.22 2.16
N ARG A 103 -15.60 16.47 3.21
CA ARG A 103 -16.78 16.64 4.07
C ARG A 103 -16.52 17.63 5.19
N ALA A 104 -17.57 18.10 5.85
CA ALA A 104 -17.49 19.10 6.92
C ALA A 104 -16.59 18.66 8.09
N ASN A 105 -16.46 17.36 8.35
CA ASN A 105 -15.56 16.84 9.38
C ASN A 105 -14.10 16.70 8.93
N GLY A 106 -13.78 17.12 7.72
CA GLY A 106 -12.44 17.00 7.14
C GLY A 106 -12.15 15.69 6.43
N SER A 107 -13.09 14.73 6.42
CA SER A 107 -12.86 13.44 5.76
C SER A 107 -13.09 13.50 4.25
N ILE A 108 -12.30 12.72 3.53
CA ILE A 108 -12.61 12.26 2.17
C ILE A 108 -12.78 10.75 2.28
N SER A 109 -14.01 10.31 2.13
CA SER A 109 -14.41 8.91 2.34
C SER A 109 -15.62 8.59 1.48
N CYS A 110 -15.73 7.34 1.04
CA CYS A 110 -16.94 6.82 0.43
C CYS A 110 -18.04 6.55 1.48
N MET A 111 -17.69 6.56 2.76
CA MET A 111 -18.67 6.43 3.85
C MET A 111 -19.23 7.79 4.25
N PRO A 112 -20.54 7.93 4.41
CA PRO A 112 -21.14 9.12 5.02
C PRO A 112 -20.57 9.36 6.42
N VAL A 113 -20.60 10.63 6.87
CA VAL A 113 -20.02 11.01 8.16
C VAL A 113 -20.61 10.20 9.33
N GLU A 114 -21.90 9.97 9.31
CA GLU A 114 -22.62 9.21 10.35
C GLU A 114 -22.27 7.72 10.41
N MET A 115 -21.63 7.18 9.36
CA MET A 115 -21.17 5.79 9.31
C MET A 115 -19.69 5.65 9.60
N GLN A 116 -19.00 6.72 9.87
CA GLN A 116 -17.54 6.70 10.12
C GLN A 116 -17.24 6.55 11.62
N PRO A 117 -16.14 5.87 11.96
CA PRO A 117 -15.42 4.91 11.16
C PRO A 117 -16.20 3.59 11.09
N ASP A 118 -16.38 3.05 9.88
CA ASP A 118 -17.16 1.83 9.70
C ASP A 118 -16.30 0.58 9.88
N SER A 119 -16.80 -0.37 10.69
CA SER A 119 -16.10 -1.63 10.98
C SER A 119 -16.17 -2.65 9.86
N GLY A 120 -17.18 -2.58 8.99
CA GLY A 120 -17.43 -3.61 7.96
C GLY A 120 -17.19 -3.18 6.53
N GLY A 121 -17.02 -1.89 6.27
CA GLY A 121 -17.05 -1.32 4.93
C GLY A 121 -15.69 -0.94 4.32
N GLY A 122 -14.59 -1.10 5.02
CA GLY A 122 -13.27 -0.77 4.49
C GLY A 122 -12.94 0.73 4.50
N ASP A 123 -13.66 1.54 5.27
CA ASP A 123 -13.49 2.99 5.34
C ASP A 123 -12.03 3.40 5.57
N LEU A 124 -11.37 2.80 6.57
CA LEU A 124 -10.00 3.16 6.92
C LEU A 124 -9.00 2.76 5.82
N TRP A 125 -9.24 1.64 5.16
CA TRP A 125 -8.43 1.21 4.02
C TRP A 125 -8.50 2.20 2.86
N GLU A 126 -9.68 2.68 2.54
CA GLU A 126 -9.87 3.70 1.49
C GLU A 126 -9.25 5.04 1.88
N ARG A 127 -9.44 5.48 3.11
CA ARG A 127 -8.86 6.73 3.63
C ARG A 127 -7.34 6.68 3.69
N LYS A 128 -6.75 5.51 3.94
CA LYS A 128 -5.31 5.27 3.76
C LYS A 128 -4.87 5.60 2.34
N TYR A 129 -5.59 5.08 1.34
CA TYR A 129 -5.22 5.29 -0.06
C TYR A 129 -5.44 6.73 -0.53
N VAL A 130 -6.42 7.43 0.03
CA VAL A 130 -6.55 8.88 -0.18
C VAL A 130 -5.29 9.60 0.27
N LEU A 131 -4.82 9.32 1.47
CA LEU A 131 -3.59 9.94 2.00
C LEU A 131 -2.36 9.57 1.16
N LEU A 132 -2.19 8.29 0.82
CA LEU A 132 -1.05 7.84 0.01
C LEU A 132 -1.02 8.48 -1.38
N GLY A 133 -2.18 8.59 -2.03
CA GLY A 133 -2.29 9.26 -3.33
C GLY A 133 -1.95 10.74 -3.25
N LEU A 134 -2.48 11.44 -2.25
CA LEU A 134 -2.19 12.86 -2.04
C LEU A 134 -0.73 13.10 -1.64
N GLU A 135 -0.13 12.23 -0.84
CA GLU A 135 1.29 12.31 -0.46
C GLU A 135 2.21 12.15 -1.67
N GLU A 136 1.94 11.16 -2.54
CA GLU A 136 2.71 10.99 -3.77
C GLU A 136 2.61 12.22 -4.69
N TYR A 137 1.41 12.77 -4.84
CA TYR A 137 1.21 14.00 -5.62
C TYR A 137 1.99 15.17 -5.01
N TYR A 138 1.83 15.41 -3.71
CA TYR A 138 2.49 16.52 -3.00
C TYR A 138 4.02 16.43 -3.08
N GLU A 139 4.56 15.25 -2.86
CA GLU A 139 6.02 15.06 -2.83
C GLU A 139 6.65 15.05 -4.23
N HIS A 140 5.96 14.55 -5.25
CA HIS A 140 6.57 14.22 -6.53
C HIS A 140 6.01 14.95 -7.75
N VAL A 141 4.84 15.57 -7.66
CA VAL A 141 4.23 16.31 -8.76
C VAL A 141 4.21 17.80 -8.45
N GLU A 142 3.54 18.19 -7.40
CA GLU A 142 3.44 19.60 -7.00
C GLU A 142 3.19 19.74 -5.50
N ALA A 143 4.06 20.48 -4.81
CA ALA A 143 3.93 20.77 -3.39
C ALA A 143 2.89 21.88 -3.16
N ASP A 144 1.63 21.57 -3.46
CA ASP A 144 0.50 22.49 -3.32
C ASP A 144 0.08 22.59 -1.84
N PRO A 145 0.12 23.79 -1.24
CA PRO A 145 -0.29 23.99 0.16
C PRO A 145 -1.72 23.54 0.46
N GLU A 146 -2.64 23.63 -0.51
CA GLU A 146 -4.02 23.16 -0.34
C GLU A 146 -4.08 21.64 -0.19
N VAL A 147 -3.24 20.92 -0.90
CA VAL A 147 -3.13 19.45 -0.77
C VAL A 147 -2.61 19.07 0.60
N LEU A 148 -1.58 19.76 1.09
CA LEU A 148 -1.04 19.52 2.44
C LEU A 148 -2.09 19.82 3.51
N ALA A 149 -2.78 20.95 3.40
CA ALA A 149 -3.84 21.33 4.33
C ALA A 149 -4.98 20.29 4.35
N CYS A 150 -5.34 19.77 3.20
CA CYS A 150 -6.33 18.70 3.06
C CYS A 150 -5.87 17.40 3.75
N MET A 151 -4.63 16.96 3.52
CA MET A 151 -4.07 15.80 4.20
C MET A 151 -4.08 15.95 5.74
N ILE A 152 -3.75 17.14 6.24
CA ILE A 152 -3.81 17.43 7.66
C ILE A 152 -5.24 17.28 8.20
N ARG A 153 -6.24 17.81 7.51
CA ARG A 153 -7.65 17.66 7.92
C ARG A 153 -8.10 16.19 7.88
N GLN A 154 -7.68 15.42 6.86
CA GLN A 154 -7.94 13.99 6.78
C GLN A 154 -7.38 13.25 7.99
N ALA A 155 -6.11 13.47 8.29
CA ALA A 155 -5.43 12.82 9.40
C ALA A 155 -6.01 13.25 10.76
N ASP A 156 -6.33 14.53 10.93
CA ASP A 156 -6.96 15.02 12.16
C ASP A 156 -8.34 14.41 12.39
N CYS A 157 -9.10 14.20 11.33
CA CYS A 157 -10.37 13.48 11.39
C CYS A 157 -10.16 12.03 11.86
N LEU A 158 -9.20 11.30 11.28
CA LEU A 158 -8.85 9.94 11.72
C LEU A 158 -8.47 9.91 13.20
N VAL A 159 -7.58 10.78 13.61
CA VAL A 159 -7.12 10.87 15.02
C VAL A 159 -8.28 11.18 15.98
N SER A 160 -9.27 11.96 15.54
CA SER A 160 -10.45 12.27 16.35
C SER A 160 -11.40 11.07 16.52
N GLN A 161 -11.43 10.18 15.56
CA GLN A 161 -12.38 9.05 15.51
C GLN A 161 -11.82 7.77 16.12
N ILE A 162 -10.51 7.56 16.04
CA ILE A 162 -9.84 6.28 16.32
C ILE A 162 -8.86 6.44 17.46
N GLY A 163 -8.89 5.50 18.39
CA GLY A 163 -8.00 5.48 19.55
C GLY A 163 -8.59 4.72 20.72
N GLU A 164 -8.06 4.99 21.90
CA GLU A 164 -8.60 4.45 23.13
C GLU A 164 -10.03 5.00 23.38
N PRO A 165 -10.89 4.22 24.06
CA PRO A 165 -12.22 4.71 24.43
C PRO A 165 -12.19 6.07 25.10
N PRO A 166 -13.11 7.01 24.79
CA PRO A 166 -14.37 6.79 24.06
C PRO A 166 -14.29 6.78 22.53
N LYS A 167 -13.09 6.90 21.93
CA LYS A 167 -12.91 6.71 20.49
C LYS A 167 -13.07 5.24 20.14
N THR A 168 -13.19 4.95 18.84
CA THR A 168 -13.30 3.56 18.38
C THR A 168 -11.90 2.93 18.30
N PRO A 169 -11.66 1.80 18.99
CA PRO A 169 -10.38 1.11 18.89
C PRO A 169 -10.09 0.60 17.47
N ILE A 170 -8.88 0.82 16.98
CA ILE A 170 -8.49 0.38 15.64
C ILE A 170 -8.55 -1.14 15.49
N THR A 171 -8.36 -1.86 16.59
CA THR A 171 -8.42 -3.32 16.66
C THR A 171 -9.82 -3.91 16.40
N GLU A 172 -10.84 -3.07 16.35
CA GLU A 172 -12.24 -3.46 16.11
C GLU A 172 -12.72 -3.03 14.71
N LEU A 173 -11.86 -2.38 13.92
CA LEU A 173 -12.21 -1.80 12.62
C LEU A 173 -11.58 -2.58 11.47
N GLY A 174 -12.34 -2.78 10.40
CA GLY A 174 -11.89 -3.42 9.18
C GLY A 174 -12.81 -4.52 8.71
N TRP A 175 -12.60 -4.96 7.47
CA TRP A 175 -13.40 -6.02 6.85
C TRP A 175 -12.85 -7.42 7.09
N SER A 176 -11.54 -7.55 7.31
CA SER A 176 -10.93 -8.85 7.53
C SER A 176 -11.07 -9.31 8.99
N PRO A 177 -11.11 -10.63 9.25
CA PRO A 177 -11.25 -11.13 10.61
C PRO A 177 -10.13 -10.71 11.57
N ASN A 178 -8.96 -10.38 11.05
CA ASN A 178 -7.78 -9.97 11.83
C ASN A 178 -7.52 -8.46 11.82
N HIS A 179 -8.36 -7.67 11.16
CA HIS A 179 -8.33 -6.19 11.16
C HIS A 179 -6.99 -5.55 10.81
N ILE A 180 -6.13 -6.25 10.08
CA ILE A 180 -4.78 -5.74 9.71
C ILE A 180 -4.90 -4.50 8.82
N GLU A 181 -5.86 -4.50 7.90
CA GLU A 181 -6.03 -3.43 6.90
C GLU A 181 -6.19 -2.05 7.52
N SER A 182 -6.89 -1.95 8.63
CA SER A 182 -7.09 -0.66 9.33
C SER A 182 -5.79 -0.12 9.90
N SER A 183 -4.95 -0.99 10.45
CA SER A 183 -3.66 -0.62 11.02
C SER A 183 -2.62 -0.21 9.96
N THR A 184 -2.89 -0.48 8.68
CA THR A 184 -2.02 -0.02 7.58
C THR A 184 -2.02 1.51 7.40
N LEU A 185 -2.88 2.24 8.10
CA LEU A 185 -2.79 3.69 8.25
C LEU A 185 -1.43 4.15 8.79
N LEU A 186 -0.67 3.25 9.39
CA LEU A 186 0.66 3.55 9.95
C LEU A 186 1.58 4.19 8.92
N GLU A 187 1.62 3.72 7.68
CA GLU A 187 2.49 4.28 6.63
C GLU A 187 2.13 5.72 6.29
N PRO A 188 0.90 6.05 5.83
CA PRO A 188 0.60 7.42 5.44
C PRO A 188 0.64 8.40 6.63
N ILE A 189 0.31 7.98 7.82
CA ILE A 189 0.40 8.81 9.02
C ILE A 189 1.86 9.15 9.35
N MET A 190 2.77 8.19 9.24
CA MET A 190 4.21 8.43 9.44
C MET A 190 4.80 9.33 8.36
N ARG A 191 4.38 9.15 7.11
CA ARG A 191 4.78 10.04 6.02
C ARG A 191 4.30 11.46 6.26
N LEU A 192 3.06 11.63 6.75
CA LEU A 192 2.53 12.96 7.09
C LEU A 192 3.25 13.58 8.30
N TYR A 193 3.63 12.77 9.30
CA TYR A 193 4.49 13.24 10.38
C TYR A 193 5.82 13.81 9.85
N LYS A 194 6.46 13.09 8.93
CA LYS A 194 7.73 13.58 8.34
C LYS A 194 7.54 14.92 7.61
N LEU A 195 6.40 15.12 6.97
CA LEU A 195 6.09 16.39 6.29
C LEU A 195 5.80 17.52 7.29
N THR A 196 5.07 17.26 8.35
CA THR A 196 4.52 18.30 9.24
C THR A 196 5.28 18.49 10.54
N GLY A 197 5.87 17.44 11.08
CA GLY A 197 6.44 17.43 12.42
C GLY A 197 5.40 17.46 13.54
N TYR A 198 4.12 17.27 13.26
CA TYR A 198 3.06 17.37 14.27
C TYR A 198 3.05 16.15 15.20
N PRO A 199 3.31 16.36 16.51
CA PRO A 199 3.43 15.25 17.47
C PRO A 199 2.21 14.32 17.53
N ARG A 200 1.01 14.85 17.27
CA ARG A 200 -0.22 14.05 17.30
C ARG A 200 -0.23 12.88 16.31
N TYR A 201 0.49 13.01 15.19
CA TYR A 201 0.60 11.91 14.22
C TYR A 201 1.57 10.83 14.69
N LEU A 202 2.64 11.21 15.36
CA LEU A 202 3.55 10.26 16.01
C LEU A 202 2.84 9.53 17.16
N GLU A 203 2.03 10.24 17.94
CA GLU A 203 1.22 9.63 19.00
C GLU A 203 0.21 8.62 18.46
N PHE A 204 -0.45 8.95 17.35
CA PHE A 204 -1.38 8.04 16.70
C PHE A 204 -0.66 6.80 16.16
N ALA A 205 0.50 6.98 15.54
CA ALA A 205 1.33 5.86 15.09
C ALA A 205 1.77 4.97 16.26
N ARG A 206 2.17 5.57 17.38
CA ARG A 206 2.50 4.83 18.60
C ARG A 206 1.33 3.97 19.07
N TYR A 207 0.14 4.53 19.09
CA TYR A 207 -1.07 3.79 19.44
C TYR A 207 -1.26 2.55 18.55
N ILE A 208 -1.14 2.69 17.23
CA ILE A 208 -1.25 1.56 16.29
C ILE A 208 -0.21 0.48 16.62
N VAL A 209 1.03 0.88 16.88
CA VAL A 209 2.11 -0.07 17.18
C VAL A 209 1.89 -0.76 18.52
N GLU A 210 1.47 -0.03 19.54
CA GLU A 210 1.25 -0.57 20.88
C GLU A 210 0.09 -1.59 20.94
N VAL A 211 -0.97 -1.36 20.15
CA VAL A 211 -2.09 -2.33 20.08
C VAL A 211 -1.83 -3.51 19.15
N GLY A 212 -0.70 -3.53 18.45
CA GLY A 212 -0.18 -4.73 17.78
C GLY A 212 -0.47 -4.88 16.29
N GLY A 213 -1.16 -3.94 15.67
CA GLY A 213 -1.36 -3.92 14.21
C GLY A 213 -2.43 -4.85 13.66
N GLY A 214 -3.24 -5.48 14.49
CA GLY A 214 -4.31 -6.39 14.09
C GLY A 214 -5.44 -6.42 15.10
N SER A 215 -6.21 -7.52 15.11
CA SER A 215 -7.28 -7.73 16.10
C SER A 215 -6.73 -7.80 17.51
N LYS A 216 -7.57 -7.45 18.47
CA LYS A 216 -7.23 -7.59 19.90
C LYS A 216 -6.77 -9.01 20.22
N GLY A 217 -5.64 -9.11 20.91
CA GLY A 217 -5.03 -10.39 21.26
C GLY A 217 -3.94 -10.87 20.29
N TYR A 218 -3.79 -10.24 19.15
CA TYR A 218 -2.68 -10.50 18.22
C TYR A 218 -1.74 -9.31 18.15
N ASN A 219 -0.47 -9.55 18.42
CA ASN A 219 0.58 -8.55 18.20
C ASN A 219 1.47 -9.02 17.06
N LEU A 220 1.23 -8.48 15.86
CA LEU A 220 1.95 -8.88 14.66
C LEU A 220 3.43 -8.52 14.72
N PHE A 221 3.76 -7.42 15.36
CA PHE A 221 5.16 -6.99 15.51
C PHE A 221 5.93 -7.94 16.45
N GLN A 222 5.32 -8.35 17.55
CA GLN A 222 5.90 -9.35 18.43
C GLN A 222 6.00 -10.71 17.75
N GLN A 223 4.98 -11.11 16.99
CA GLN A 223 5.04 -12.35 16.21
C GLN A 223 6.19 -12.36 15.22
N ALA A 224 6.46 -11.24 14.56
CA ALA A 224 7.61 -11.11 13.66
C ALA A 224 8.95 -11.20 14.43
N LEU A 225 9.05 -10.56 15.61
CA LEU A 225 10.24 -10.69 16.46
C LEU A 225 10.47 -12.13 16.92
N ASP A 226 9.40 -12.88 17.17
CA ASP A 226 9.45 -14.28 17.58
C ASP A 226 9.61 -15.24 16.39
N ASN A 227 9.79 -14.73 15.17
CA ASN A 227 9.92 -15.50 13.93
C ASN A 227 8.74 -16.46 13.70
N VAL A 228 7.53 -16.05 14.06
CA VAL A 228 6.32 -16.80 13.69
C VAL A 228 6.22 -16.85 12.16
N PRO A 229 5.98 -18.03 11.56
CA PRO A 229 5.83 -18.13 10.11
C PRO A 229 4.71 -17.21 9.58
N PRO A 230 4.89 -16.52 8.45
CA PRO A 230 3.90 -15.56 7.94
C PRO A 230 2.48 -16.13 7.85
N HIS A 231 2.33 -17.37 7.39
CA HIS A 231 1.03 -18.04 7.26
C HIS A 231 0.34 -18.38 8.59
N LYS A 232 1.02 -18.15 9.72
CA LYS A 232 0.47 -18.33 11.09
C LYS A 232 0.33 -17.03 11.85
N MET A 233 0.69 -15.89 11.26
CA MET A 233 0.60 -14.60 11.90
C MET A 233 -0.82 -14.02 11.82
N GLY A 234 -1.25 -13.33 12.86
CA GLY A 234 -2.51 -12.59 12.88
C GLY A 234 -3.78 -13.46 12.97
N GLY A 235 -3.65 -14.74 13.32
CA GLY A 235 -4.78 -15.64 13.44
C GLY A 235 -5.13 -16.36 12.14
N PRO A 236 -6.41 -16.75 11.92
CA PRO A 236 -6.77 -17.73 10.90
C PRO A 236 -6.74 -17.21 9.46
N TYR A 237 -6.55 -15.90 9.24
CA TYR A 237 -6.60 -15.30 7.91
C TYR A 237 -5.46 -14.30 7.70
N PRO A 238 -4.23 -14.78 7.48
CA PRO A 238 -3.05 -13.93 7.37
C PRO A 238 -2.98 -13.23 6.01
N LYS A 239 -3.71 -12.15 5.84
CA LYS A 239 -3.74 -11.34 4.62
C LYS A 239 -2.34 -10.84 4.27
N ALA A 240 -1.84 -11.23 3.10
CA ALA A 240 -0.45 -10.99 2.70
C ALA A 240 -0.18 -9.51 2.35
N TYR A 241 -1.02 -8.94 1.51
CA TYR A 241 -0.90 -7.54 1.09
C TYR A 241 -0.91 -6.60 2.28
N GLU A 242 -1.92 -6.73 3.12
CA GLU A 242 -2.15 -5.87 4.28
C GLU A 242 -1.04 -6.01 5.32
N MET A 243 -0.55 -7.23 5.54
CA MET A 243 0.57 -7.47 6.46
C MET A 243 1.84 -6.77 5.98
N MET A 244 2.19 -6.89 4.72
CA MET A 244 3.36 -6.18 4.17
C MET A 244 3.17 -4.66 4.19
N SER A 245 1.97 -4.16 3.89
CA SER A 245 1.66 -2.73 4.00
C SER A 245 1.81 -2.21 5.42
N LEU A 246 1.39 -3.00 6.41
CA LEU A 246 1.59 -2.66 7.82
C LEU A 246 3.08 -2.53 8.15
N PHE A 247 3.90 -3.46 7.66
CA PHE A 247 5.34 -3.45 7.93
C PHE A 247 6.10 -2.40 7.10
N GLU A 248 5.59 -1.97 5.96
CA GLU A 248 6.07 -0.75 5.31
C GLU A 248 5.93 0.45 6.25
N GLY A 249 4.78 0.55 6.93
CA GLY A 249 4.55 1.57 7.95
C GLY A 249 5.46 1.42 9.17
N LEU A 250 5.77 0.19 9.57
CA LEU A 250 6.70 -0.07 10.67
C LEU A 250 8.13 0.39 10.33
N VAL A 251 8.57 0.21 9.09
CA VAL A 251 9.87 0.71 8.64
C VAL A 251 9.88 2.25 8.67
N GLU A 252 8.81 2.91 8.26
CA GLU A 252 8.67 4.36 8.41
C GLU A 252 8.72 4.79 9.89
N TYR A 253 8.05 4.05 10.76
CA TYR A 253 8.06 4.29 12.20
C TYR A 253 9.47 4.10 12.81
N TYR A 254 10.20 3.07 12.34
CA TYR A 254 11.60 2.87 12.72
C TYR A 254 12.47 4.08 12.34
N ARG A 255 12.33 4.62 11.13
CA ARG A 255 13.13 5.79 10.71
C ARG A 255 12.95 6.96 11.65
N VAL A 256 11.73 7.17 12.12
CA VAL A 256 11.41 8.28 13.02
C VAL A 256 11.89 8.01 14.45
N THR A 257 11.66 6.82 14.99
CA THR A 257 11.95 6.49 16.39
C THR A 257 13.39 6.03 16.64
N GLY A 258 14.03 5.42 15.66
CA GLY A 258 15.36 4.82 15.80
C GLY A 258 15.40 3.59 16.70
N ASN A 259 14.26 3.05 17.13
CA ASN A 259 14.23 1.88 17.99
C ASN A 259 14.54 0.61 17.17
N PRO A 260 15.68 -0.08 17.43
CA PRO A 260 16.13 -1.21 16.63
C PRO A 260 15.17 -2.40 16.64
N ARG A 261 14.29 -2.48 17.63
CA ARG A 261 13.25 -3.50 17.71
C ARG A 261 12.37 -3.54 16.45
N TRP A 262 12.02 -2.37 15.92
CA TRP A 262 11.13 -2.29 14.76
C TRP A 262 11.84 -2.69 13.46
N LYS A 263 13.10 -2.36 13.32
CA LYS A 263 13.93 -2.84 12.23
C LYS A 263 14.07 -4.36 12.26
N GLU A 264 14.36 -4.93 13.44
CA GLU A 264 14.45 -6.38 13.62
C GLU A 264 13.16 -7.09 13.24
N ALA A 265 12.00 -6.57 13.69
CA ALA A 265 10.70 -7.13 13.33
C ALA A 265 10.48 -7.14 11.82
N ALA A 266 10.77 -6.02 11.14
CA ALA A 266 10.62 -5.91 9.69
C ALA A 266 11.57 -6.85 8.93
N GLN A 267 12.82 -6.95 9.36
CA GLN A 267 13.80 -7.85 8.76
C GLN A 267 13.45 -9.32 8.97
N ASN A 268 12.95 -9.69 10.15
CA ASN A 268 12.51 -11.05 10.43
C ASN A 268 11.35 -11.44 9.51
N LEU A 269 10.33 -10.57 9.40
CA LEU A 269 9.22 -10.82 8.49
C LEU A 269 9.71 -10.96 7.04
N TYR A 270 10.56 -10.06 6.58
CA TYR A 270 11.13 -10.12 5.24
C TYR A 270 11.81 -11.47 4.97
N ARG A 271 12.69 -11.91 5.85
CA ARG A 271 13.39 -13.20 5.71
C ARG A 271 12.43 -14.39 5.67
N ASN A 272 11.43 -14.37 6.55
CA ASN A 272 10.44 -15.44 6.62
C ASN A 272 9.53 -15.48 5.39
N ILE A 273 9.11 -14.33 4.87
CA ILE A 273 8.38 -14.26 3.60
C ILE A 273 9.27 -14.79 2.46
N ARG A 274 10.50 -14.31 2.37
CA ARG A 274 11.42 -14.67 1.31
C ARG A 274 11.65 -16.18 1.20
N THR A 275 11.79 -16.85 2.36
CA THR A 275 12.12 -18.28 2.41
C THR A 275 10.90 -19.20 2.40
N GLN A 276 9.75 -18.74 2.88
CA GLN A 276 8.58 -19.60 3.07
C GLN A 276 7.43 -19.32 2.11
N GLU A 277 7.36 -18.13 1.55
CA GLU A 277 6.21 -17.71 0.74
C GLU A 277 6.56 -17.40 -0.71
N ILE A 278 7.76 -16.91 -1.00
CA ILE A 278 8.12 -16.48 -2.35
C ILE A 278 8.41 -17.69 -3.24
N THR A 279 7.71 -17.72 -4.38
CA THR A 279 7.82 -18.79 -5.37
C THR A 279 9.00 -18.63 -6.32
N LEU A 280 9.18 -19.59 -7.20
CA LEU A 280 10.21 -19.59 -8.23
C LEU A 280 10.19 -18.32 -9.09
N ILE A 281 9.01 -17.79 -9.39
CA ILE A 281 8.84 -16.57 -10.21
C ILE A 281 8.74 -15.28 -9.40
N GLY A 282 8.94 -15.35 -8.09
CA GLY A 282 9.07 -14.19 -7.22
C GLY A 282 7.77 -13.63 -6.65
N ASN A 283 6.63 -14.25 -6.90
CA ASN A 283 5.35 -13.88 -6.31
C ASN A 283 4.94 -14.81 -5.16
N ALA A 284 3.82 -14.53 -4.52
CA ALA A 284 3.33 -15.31 -3.39
C ALA A 284 1.82 -15.16 -3.19
N GLY A 285 1.31 -15.84 -2.18
CA GLY A 285 -0.08 -15.86 -1.78
C GLY A 285 -0.79 -17.13 -2.23
N GLY A 286 -1.69 -17.62 -1.42
CA GLY A 286 -2.42 -18.85 -1.68
C GLY A 286 -3.84 -18.81 -1.17
N ASP A 287 -4.55 -19.90 -1.39
CA ASP A 287 -5.89 -20.13 -0.88
C ASP A 287 -5.83 -20.58 0.58
N GLN A 288 -6.67 -19.98 1.41
CA GLN A 288 -6.87 -20.46 2.77
C GLN A 288 -8.10 -21.37 2.79
N PRO A 289 -8.00 -22.61 3.31
CA PRO A 289 -9.10 -23.59 3.24
C PRO A 289 -10.41 -23.14 3.89
N TYR A 290 -10.32 -22.26 4.88
CA TYR A 290 -11.47 -21.73 5.61
C TYR A 290 -12.00 -20.40 5.05
N HIS A 291 -11.40 -19.90 3.98
CA HIS A 291 -11.80 -18.67 3.31
C HIS A 291 -11.92 -18.89 1.80
N PRO A 292 -13.05 -19.37 1.32
CA PRO A 292 -13.22 -19.73 -0.10
C PRO A 292 -13.11 -18.55 -1.08
N ASN A 293 -13.11 -17.31 -0.57
CA ASN A 293 -13.03 -16.10 -1.40
C ASN A 293 -11.66 -15.42 -1.37
N VAL A 294 -10.61 -16.08 -0.89
CA VAL A 294 -9.30 -15.45 -0.70
C VAL A 294 -8.54 -15.21 -1.99
N PHE A 295 -8.76 -15.93 -3.04
CA PHE A 295 -8.21 -15.71 -4.37
C PHE A 295 -6.68 -15.48 -4.42
N GLY A 296 -5.91 -16.22 -3.63
CA GLY A 296 -4.46 -16.07 -3.58
C GLY A 296 -3.95 -14.90 -2.74
N GLU A 297 -4.77 -14.34 -1.88
CA GLU A 297 -4.51 -13.09 -1.14
C GLU A 297 -3.85 -13.30 0.22
N ALA A 298 -3.82 -14.50 0.77
CA ALA A 298 -3.27 -14.78 2.09
C ALA A 298 -1.94 -15.51 2.02
N TRP A 299 -1.13 -15.40 3.08
CA TRP A 299 0.01 -16.29 3.25
C TRP A 299 -0.46 -17.72 3.45
N ASP A 300 0.16 -18.66 2.73
CA ASP A 300 -0.27 -20.05 2.72
C ASP A 300 0.92 -21.02 2.62
N HIS A 301 2.08 -20.61 3.11
CA HIS A 301 3.32 -21.39 2.93
C HIS A 301 3.61 -21.62 1.44
N THR A 302 3.38 -20.60 0.64
CA THR A 302 3.25 -20.66 -0.82
C THR A 302 4.47 -21.23 -1.52
N ALA A 303 5.68 -20.99 -1.00
CA ALA A 303 6.90 -21.54 -1.59
C ALA A 303 6.88 -23.09 -1.63
N PHE A 304 6.23 -23.71 -0.68
CA PHE A 304 6.11 -25.17 -0.58
C PHE A 304 4.88 -25.71 -1.32
N GLU A 305 3.85 -24.89 -1.48
CA GLU A 305 2.60 -25.25 -2.13
C GLU A 305 2.55 -24.92 -3.63
N GLN A 306 3.55 -24.24 -4.17
CA GLN A 306 3.55 -23.68 -5.52
C GLN A 306 3.36 -24.71 -6.64
N THR A 307 3.62 -25.98 -6.38
CA THR A 307 3.43 -27.09 -7.33
C THR A 307 2.28 -28.02 -6.97
N ASN A 308 1.52 -27.70 -5.92
CA ASN A 308 0.38 -28.50 -5.51
C ASN A 308 -0.76 -28.37 -6.53
N PRO A 309 -1.17 -29.45 -7.20
CA PRO A 309 -2.19 -29.40 -8.24
C PRO A 309 -3.60 -29.12 -7.69
N ASP A 310 -3.80 -29.29 -6.39
CA ASP A 310 -5.10 -29.11 -5.74
C ASP A 310 -5.36 -27.64 -5.39
N ILE A 311 -4.33 -26.79 -5.43
CA ILE A 311 -4.47 -25.34 -5.22
C ILE A 311 -4.92 -24.69 -6.54
N THR A 312 -6.09 -24.07 -6.52
CA THR A 312 -6.70 -23.49 -7.72
C THR A 312 -6.63 -21.95 -7.79
N ARG A 313 -6.22 -21.31 -6.72
CA ARG A 313 -6.13 -19.85 -6.63
C ARG A 313 -4.85 -19.48 -5.91
N MET A 314 -3.87 -19.04 -6.65
CA MET A 314 -2.56 -18.67 -6.11
C MET A 314 -2.06 -17.37 -6.71
N MET A 315 -1.26 -16.68 -5.91
CA MET A 315 -0.37 -15.61 -6.33
C MET A 315 -1.10 -14.41 -6.92
N GLU A 316 -1.84 -13.72 -6.07
CA GLU A 316 -2.44 -12.44 -6.39
C GLU A 316 -1.37 -11.43 -6.82
N THR A 317 -1.59 -10.74 -7.94
CA THR A 317 -0.64 -9.72 -8.43
C THR A 317 -0.41 -8.60 -7.41
N CYS A 318 -1.43 -8.21 -6.64
CA CYS A 318 -1.28 -7.20 -5.59
C CYS A 318 -0.31 -7.63 -4.49
N VAL A 319 -0.27 -8.92 -4.15
CA VAL A 319 0.71 -9.47 -3.18
C VAL A 319 2.13 -9.28 -3.71
N GLY A 320 2.38 -9.64 -4.95
CA GLY A 320 3.70 -9.45 -5.57
C GLY A 320 4.12 -7.99 -5.67
N VAL A 321 3.21 -7.09 -6.05
CA VAL A 321 3.48 -5.64 -6.08
C VAL A 321 3.80 -5.11 -4.68
N THR A 322 3.10 -5.57 -3.66
CA THR A 322 3.37 -5.13 -2.29
C THR A 322 4.68 -5.71 -1.76
N TRP A 323 5.05 -6.91 -2.19
CA TRP A 323 6.39 -7.45 -1.97
C TRP A 323 7.48 -6.54 -2.54
N LEU A 324 7.31 -6.03 -3.77
CA LEU A 324 8.22 -5.03 -4.34
C LEU A 324 8.36 -3.78 -3.46
N LYS A 325 7.24 -3.27 -2.96
CA LYS A 325 7.24 -2.08 -2.10
C LYS A 325 7.97 -2.35 -0.78
N PHE A 326 7.73 -3.49 -0.16
CA PHE A 326 8.39 -3.88 1.08
C PHE A 326 9.89 -4.10 0.87
N CYS A 327 10.30 -4.80 -0.19
CA CYS A 327 11.71 -4.94 -0.57
C CYS A 327 12.37 -3.59 -0.82
N SER A 328 11.68 -2.67 -1.48
CA SER A 328 12.18 -1.31 -1.73
C SER A 328 12.41 -0.53 -0.45
N GLN A 329 11.55 -0.65 0.55
CA GLN A 329 11.73 -0.06 1.86
C GLN A 329 13.03 -0.53 2.52
N LEU A 330 13.29 -1.83 2.50
CA LEU A 330 14.47 -2.42 3.13
C LEU A 330 15.75 -2.13 2.34
N LEU A 331 15.68 -2.13 1.01
CA LEU A 331 16.80 -1.75 0.14
C LEU A 331 17.28 -0.32 0.43
N ARG A 332 16.35 0.62 0.52
CA ARG A 332 16.69 2.02 0.82
C ARG A 332 17.28 2.17 2.22
N LEU A 333 16.75 1.44 3.17
CA LEU A 333 17.14 1.54 4.58
C LEU A 333 18.59 1.14 4.80
N GLU A 334 19.04 0.04 4.22
CA GLU A 334 20.34 -0.57 4.53
C GLU A 334 21.28 -0.73 3.33
N GLY A 335 20.77 -0.65 2.12
CA GLY A 335 21.58 -0.87 0.91
C GLY A 335 22.04 -2.32 0.71
N ASP A 336 21.42 -3.29 1.39
CA ASP A 336 21.65 -4.71 1.16
C ASP A 336 21.12 -5.09 -0.23
N CYS A 337 21.92 -5.86 -0.98
CA CYS A 337 21.56 -6.27 -2.33
C CYS A 337 20.47 -7.36 -2.38
N THR A 338 20.23 -8.09 -1.29
CA THR A 338 19.25 -9.19 -1.29
C THR A 338 17.84 -8.72 -1.66
N PRO A 339 17.29 -7.62 -1.10
CA PRO A 339 16.01 -7.10 -1.58
C PRO A 339 16.01 -6.66 -3.04
N ALA A 340 17.14 -6.20 -3.57
CA ALA A 340 17.26 -5.85 -4.99
C ALA A 340 17.15 -7.09 -5.89
N ASP A 341 17.75 -8.20 -5.49
CA ASP A 341 17.61 -9.48 -6.19
C ASP A 341 16.15 -9.97 -6.22
N ASP A 342 15.45 -9.80 -5.10
CA ASP A 342 14.03 -10.18 -5.01
C ASP A 342 13.15 -9.29 -5.89
N ILE A 343 13.43 -7.99 -5.95
CA ILE A 343 12.76 -7.03 -6.85
C ILE A 343 12.97 -7.45 -8.31
N GLU A 344 14.21 -7.70 -8.71
CA GLU A 344 14.54 -8.11 -10.07
C GLU A 344 13.85 -9.41 -10.47
N LYS A 345 13.89 -10.41 -9.59
CA LYS A 345 13.23 -11.69 -9.82
C LYS A 345 11.73 -11.50 -10.10
N TYR A 346 11.04 -10.74 -9.27
CA TYR A 346 9.60 -10.54 -9.44
C TYR A 346 9.27 -9.73 -10.69
N ILE A 347 9.98 -8.62 -10.94
CA ILE A 347 9.73 -7.78 -12.11
C ILE A 347 9.82 -8.60 -13.39
N TYR A 348 10.93 -9.30 -13.61
CA TYR A 348 11.16 -10.02 -14.86
C TYR A 348 10.36 -11.31 -15.02
N ASN A 349 9.76 -11.81 -13.98
CA ASN A 349 8.99 -13.06 -14.02
C ASN A 349 7.53 -12.84 -13.61
N GLY A 350 7.24 -12.71 -12.30
CA GLY A 350 5.87 -12.64 -11.82
C GLY A 350 5.10 -11.42 -12.32
N LEU A 351 5.71 -10.23 -12.28
CA LEU A 351 5.03 -9.00 -12.66
C LEU A 351 4.79 -8.90 -14.17
N LEU A 352 5.85 -8.99 -14.97
CA LEU A 352 5.71 -8.91 -16.43
C LEU A 352 4.89 -10.09 -16.98
N GLY A 353 4.98 -11.26 -16.35
CA GLY A 353 4.15 -12.41 -16.67
C GLY A 353 2.67 -12.23 -16.33
N ALA A 354 2.32 -11.32 -15.44
CA ALA A 354 0.95 -11.00 -15.08
C ALA A 354 0.35 -9.89 -15.95
N MET A 355 1.16 -9.10 -16.64
CA MET A 355 0.73 -7.96 -17.43
C MET A 355 0.53 -8.32 -18.89
N LYS A 356 -0.48 -7.73 -19.53
CA LYS A 356 -0.56 -7.72 -20.99
C LYS A 356 0.57 -6.83 -21.54
N PRO A 357 1.27 -7.26 -22.59
CA PRO A 357 2.29 -6.42 -23.22
C PRO A 357 1.77 -5.06 -23.70
N THR A 358 0.47 -4.98 -24.03
CA THR A 358 -0.22 -3.73 -24.41
C THR A 358 -0.45 -2.76 -23.26
N GLY A 359 -0.25 -3.18 -22.00
CA GLY A 359 -0.37 -2.34 -20.82
C GLY A 359 -1.78 -2.04 -20.34
N ASP A 360 -2.82 -2.57 -21.00
CA ASP A 360 -4.23 -2.28 -20.73
C ASP A 360 -4.95 -3.37 -19.90
N GLY A 361 -4.22 -4.33 -19.36
CA GLY A 361 -4.79 -5.39 -18.55
C GLY A 361 -3.74 -6.25 -17.86
N PHE A 362 -4.19 -7.06 -16.90
CA PHE A 362 -3.35 -7.92 -16.09
C PHE A 362 -4.11 -9.17 -15.63
N SER A 363 -3.38 -10.20 -15.18
CA SER A 363 -3.94 -11.34 -14.44
C SER A 363 -3.99 -11.03 -12.95
N TYR A 364 -5.15 -11.22 -12.33
CA TYR A 364 -5.28 -11.09 -10.88
C TYR A 364 -4.63 -12.27 -10.15
N VAL A 365 -4.92 -13.49 -10.60
CA VAL A 365 -4.38 -14.76 -10.08
C VAL A 365 -3.40 -15.36 -11.08
N ASN A 366 -2.24 -15.84 -10.60
CA ASN A 366 -1.12 -16.24 -11.43
C ASN A 366 -0.64 -17.66 -11.09
N LEU A 367 -1.42 -18.67 -11.46
CA LEU A 367 -1.03 -20.07 -11.29
C LEU A 367 0.21 -20.40 -12.13
N LEU A 368 1.10 -21.23 -11.57
CA LEU A 368 2.27 -21.74 -12.30
C LEU A 368 1.90 -22.82 -13.32
N ASN A 369 0.81 -23.53 -13.09
CA ASN A 369 0.37 -24.69 -13.89
C ASN A 369 -0.98 -24.45 -14.57
N GLY A 370 -1.44 -23.22 -14.66
CA GLY A 370 -2.75 -22.87 -15.19
C GLY A 370 -2.72 -21.75 -16.21
N GLU A 371 -3.86 -21.54 -16.84
CA GLU A 371 -4.08 -20.45 -17.78
C GLU A 371 -4.39 -19.17 -17.03
N LYS A 372 -3.82 -18.07 -17.48
CA LYS A 372 -4.06 -16.75 -16.88
C LYS A 372 -5.24 -16.06 -17.55
N VAL A 373 -6.15 -15.55 -16.73
CA VAL A 373 -7.32 -14.80 -17.18
C VAL A 373 -7.05 -13.31 -17.02
N THR A 374 -7.24 -12.55 -18.09
CA THR A 374 -7.05 -11.10 -18.06
C THR A 374 -8.17 -10.41 -17.28
N ASN A 375 -7.80 -9.59 -16.32
CA ASN A 375 -8.66 -8.68 -15.59
C ASN A 375 -8.48 -7.25 -16.09
N HIS A 376 -9.58 -6.52 -16.21
CA HIS A 376 -9.58 -5.08 -16.52
C HIS A 376 -10.01 -4.21 -15.33
N GLY A 377 -10.36 -4.82 -14.25
CA GLY A 377 -10.32 -4.28 -12.90
C GLY A 377 -11.40 -3.31 -12.42
N TRP A 378 -12.30 -2.75 -13.24
CA TRP A 378 -13.21 -1.71 -12.74
C TRP A 378 -14.67 -2.00 -13.00
#